data_38250daa2555c1f8e220d90c6c230d5c
#
_entry.id   38250daa2555c1f8e220d90c6c230d5c
#
_cell.length_a   1.000
_cell.length_b   1.000
_cell.length_c   1.000
_cell.angle_alpha   90.00
_cell.angle_beta   90.00
_cell.angle_gamma   90.00
#
_symmetry.space_group_name_H-M   'P 1'
#
loop_
_entity.id
_entity.type
_entity.pdbx_description
1 polymer ?
#
loop_
_entity_poly.entity_id
_entity_poly.type
_entity_poly.pdbx_seq_one_letter_code
_entity_poly.pdbx_strand_id
1 'polypeptide(L)'
;DAESASPDSPVPVVNLSDWLKQSEKTELEDVSIDPNDLAAIVYTSGTTGKPKGVMLTHDNVLSNVKSFSQVIDVGPDDVFLSFLPFSHTFERTVTFYFTLFLGAEVGFARSVLKLAEDLKVIRPTIFVAVPRVFEQFHNRIKASLKSKGSIAATLADQAEMIGWRRFCRRNGLAVPSSSASWLYSFIWPMLESRIVLPIRDVFGGRLRIAIAGGAALNNAIGRFYNAMGVELRQGYGLTE
;
A
#
# COMPACT_ATOMS: atom_id res chain seq x y z
N ASP A 1 1.41 -12.31 24.19
CA ASP A 1 1.51 -13.52 25.02
C ASP A 1 1.83 -13.09 26.45
N ALA A 2 0.96 -13.48 27.43
CA ALA A 2 1.15 -13.14 28.84
C ALA A 2 2.44 -13.74 29.44
N GLU A 3 3.03 -14.73 28.78
CA GLU A 3 4.29 -15.36 29.16
C GLU A 3 5.54 -14.49 28.93
N SER A 4 5.44 -13.41 28.13
CA SER A 4 6.57 -12.51 27.84
C SER A 4 6.66 -11.29 28.78
N ALA A 5 5.70 -11.11 29.67
CA ALA A 5 5.70 -10.01 30.61
C ALA A 5 6.63 -10.32 31.79
N SER A 6 7.53 -9.39 32.14
CA SER A 6 8.33 -9.51 33.34
C SER A 6 7.42 -9.61 34.56
N PRO A 7 7.63 -10.58 35.46
CA PRO A 7 6.86 -10.71 36.71
C PRO A 7 6.94 -9.46 37.61
N ASP A 8 7.94 -8.61 37.41
CA ASP A 8 8.15 -7.35 38.15
C ASP A 8 7.59 -6.11 37.45
N SER A 9 6.70 -6.27 36.45
CA SER A 9 6.08 -5.12 35.77
C SER A 9 5.21 -4.35 36.77
N PRO A 10 5.42 -3.01 36.93
CA PRO A 10 4.57 -2.18 37.78
C PRO A 10 3.17 -1.96 37.15
N VAL A 11 2.98 -2.41 35.92
CA VAL A 11 1.69 -2.31 35.21
C VAL A 11 1.05 -3.70 35.19
N PRO A 12 -0.22 -3.86 35.58
CA PRO A 12 -0.91 -5.13 35.52
C PRO A 12 -0.98 -5.64 34.08
N VAL A 13 -0.58 -6.88 33.88
CA VAL A 13 -0.64 -7.57 32.60
C VAL A 13 -1.89 -8.45 32.58
N VAL A 14 -2.77 -8.21 31.63
CA VAL A 14 -4.02 -8.94 31.46
C VAL A 14 -3.97 -9.71 30.14
N ASN A 15 -4.41 -10.96 30.16
CA ASN A 15 -4.54 -11.73 28.93
C ASN A 15 -5.66 -11.14 28.07
N LEU A 16 -5.38 -10.92 26.77
CA LEU A 16 -6.34 -10.31 25.85
C LEU A 16 -7.68 -11.06 25.77
N SER A 17 -7.64 -12.40 25.79
CA SER A 17 -8.85 -13.22 25.72
C SER A 17 -9.74 -13.07 26.97
N ASP A 18 -9.11 -12.87 28.14
CA ASP A 18 -9.86 -12.69 29.39
C ASP A 18 -10.40 -11.26 29.50
N TRP A 19 -9.63 -10.28 29.00
CA TRP A 19 -10.07 -8.90 28.91
C TRP A 19 -11.27 -8.73 27.97
N LEU A 20 -11.23 -9.38 26.79
CA LEU A 20 -12.34 -9.35 25.82
C LEU A 20 -13.61 -9.98 26.39
N LYS A 21 -13.53 -11.08 27.17
CA LYS A 21 -14.69 -11.68 27.84
C LYS A 21 -15.32 -10.75 28.89
N GLN A 22 -14.52 -9.92 29.54
CA GLN A 22 -15.01 -8.95 30.52
C GLN A 22 -15.74 -7.77 29.85
N SER A 23 -15.37 -7.41 28.61
CA SER A 23 -15.94 -6.27 27.90
C SER A 23 -17.36 -6.51 27.34
N GLU A 24 -17.83 -7.76 27.26
CA GLU A 24 -19.19 -8.08 26.73
C GLU A 24 -20.34 -7.49 27.55
N LYS A 25 -20.11 -6.95 28.73
CA LYS A 25 -21.12 -6.44 29.65
C LYS A 25 -21.05 -4.95 29.96
N THR A 26 -20.13 -4.23 29.34
CA THR A 26 -19.93 -2.81 29.66
C THR A 26 -20.69 -1.96 28.65
N GLU A 27 -21.68 -1.20 29.13
CA GLU A 27 -22.26 -0.12 28.32
C GLU A 27 -21.17 0.93 28.03
N LEU A 28 -21.04 1.32 26.77
CA LEU A 28 -20.12 2.37 26.38
C LEU A 28 -20.66 3.71 26.91
N GLU A 29 -19.89 4.40 27.72
CA GLU A 29 -20.21 5.78 28.12
C GLU A 29 -20.07 6.70 26.91
N ASP A 30 -21.04 7.59 26.72
CA ASP A 30 -20.94 8.67 25.73
C ASP A 30 -19.87 9.67 26.17
N VAL A 31 -18.72 9.61 25.54
CA VAL A 31 -17.60 10.53 25.78
C VAL A 31 -17.64 11.64 24.75
N SER A 32 -17.73 12.87 25.19
CA SER A 32 -17.58 14.06 24.33
C SER A 32 -16.10 14.19 23.96
N ILE A 33 -15.78 14.11 22.67
CA ILE A 33 -14.42 14.22 22.13
C ILE A 33 -14.30 15.54 21.37
N ASP A 34 -13.35 16.40 21.78
CA ASP A 34 -12.99 17.60 21.03
C ASP A 34 -11.97 17.24 19.91
N PRO A 35 -12.06 17.83 18.72
CA PRO A 35 -11.08 17.63 17.66
C PRO A 35 -9.63 17.86 18.07
N ASN A 36 -9.39 18.74 19.05
CA ASN A 36 -8.06 19.04 19.59
C ASN A 36 -7.61 18.09 20.71
N ASP A 37 -8.49 17.19 21.17
CA ASP A 37 -8.08 16.18 22.14
C ASP A 37 -7.00 15.27 21.58
N LEU A 38 -6.11 14.80 22.47
CA LEU A 38 -5.03 13.92 22.13
C LEU A 38 -5.58 12.54 21.73
N ALA A 39 -5.41 12.17 20.44
CA ALA A 39 -5.83 10.87 19.93
C ALA A 39 -4.76 9.80 20.06
N ALA A 40 -3.48 10.16 19.87
CA ALA A 40 -2.38 9.19 19.92
C ALA A 40 -1.04 9.86 20.22
N ILE A 41 -0.14 9.09 20.84
CA ILE A 41 1.29 9.42 20.94
C ILE A 41 2.07 8.35 20.19
N VAL A 42 2.82 8.77 19.17
CA VAL A 42 3.62 7.88 18.33
C VAL A 42 5.10 8.16 18.55
N TYR A 43 5.81 7.15 19.06
CA TYR A 43 7.24 7.31 19.34
C TYR A 43 8.09 7.13 18.08
N THR A 44 9.02 8.06 17.86
CA THR A 44 10.04 7.99 16.82
C THR A 44 11.42 7.86 17.45
N SER A 45 12.37 7.23 16.75
CA SER A 45 13.72 7.01 17.26
C SER A 45 14.54 8.28 17.53
N GLY A 46 14.07 9.44 17.05
CA GLY A 46 14.75 10.73 17.22
C GLY A 46 16.18 10.77 16.71
N THR A 47 16.60 11.84 16.07
CA THR A 47 17.99 12.03 15.58
C THR A 47 19.01 12.14 16.72
N THR A 48 18.58 12.42 17.95
CA THR A 48 19.40 12.60 19.15
C THR A 48 19.54 11.32 20.00
N GLY A 49 19.03 10.18 19.52
CA GLY A 49 19.12 8.87 20.19
C GLY A 49 18.07 8.64 21.30
N LYS A 50 17.35 9.68 21.76
CA LYS A 50 16.23 9.51 22.69
C LYS A 50 14.91 9.47 21.93
N PRO A 51 14.03 8.49 22.19
CA PRO A 51 12.71 8.44 21.57
C PRO A 51 11.91 9.74 21.85
N LYS A 52 11.25 10.25 20.82
CA LYS A 52 10.36 11.41 20.92
C LYS A 52 8.93 10.96 20.68
N GLY A 53 8.02 11.32 21.56
CA GLY A 53 6.59 11.07 21.39
C GLY A 53 5.94 12.19 20.57
N VAL A 54 5.51 11.88 19.36
CA VAL A 54 4.73 12.78 18.52
C VAL A 54 3.30 12.71 18.97
N MET A 55 2.75 13.85 19.41
CA MET A 55 1.38 13.99 19.90
C MET A 55 0.47 14.32 18.70
N LEU A 56 -0.51 13.46 18.46
CA LEU A 56 -1.47 13.62 17.37
C LEU A 56 -2.88 13.81 17.94
N THR A 57 -3.55 14.87 17.55
CA THR A 57 -4.96 15.11 17.89
C THR A 57 -5.89 14.37 16.94
N HIS A 58 -7.18 14.30 17.29
CA HIS A 58 -8.21 13.76 16.39
C HIS A 58 -8.28 14.55 15.08
N ASP A 59 -8.14 15.87 15.13
CA ASP A 59 -8.14 16.71 13.93
C ASP A 59 -6.94 16.46 13.03
N ASN A 60 -5.74 16.21 13.58
CA ASN A 60 -4.56 15.86 12.78
C ASN A 60 -4.80 14.56 11.98
N VAL A 61 -5.41 13.57 12.59
CA VAL A 61 -5.73 12.31 11.91
C VAL A 61 -6.78 12.52 10.82
N LEU A 62 -7.89 13.19 11.17
CA LEU A 62 -9.01 13.39 10.26
C LEU A 62 -8.68 14.32 9.08
N SER A 63 -7.85 15.35 9.29
CA SER A 63 -7.40 16.23 8.21
C SER A 63 -6.55 15.49 7.19
N ASN A 64 -5.68 14.58 7.63
CA ASN A 64 -4.94 13.70 6.73
C ASN A 64 -5.86 12.78 5.92
N VAL A 65 -6.80 12.12 6.58
CA VAL A 65 -7.79 11.25 5.94
C VAL A 65 -8.58 12.00 4.86
N LYS A 66 -9.07 13.20 5.18
CA LYS A 66 -9.76 14.08 4.23
C LYS A 66 -8.87 14.48 3.06
N SER A 67 -7.61 14.81 3.31
CA SER A 67 -6.65 15.15 2.25
C SER A 67 -6.41 13.98 1.30
N PHE A 68 -6.29 12.75 1.82
CA PHE A 68 -6.19 11.54 1.01
C PHE A 68 -7.43 11.35 0.11
N SER A 69 -8.63 11.54 0.64
CA SER A 69 -9.88 11.37 -0.12
C SER A 69 -10.01 12.34 -1.29
N GLN A 70 -9.32 13.48 -1.25
CA GLN A 70 -9.34 14.47 -2.34
C GLN A 70 -8.36 14.15 -3.48
N VAL A 71 -7.35 13.33 -3.19
CA VAL A 71 -6.24 13.06 -4.13
C VAL A 71 -6.33 11.67 -4.75
N ILE A 72 -6.94 10.71 -4.05
CA ILE A 72 -7.02 9.32 -4.46
C ILE A 72 -8.48 8.96 -4.68
N ASP A 73 -8.79 8.52 -5.89
CA ASP A 73 -10.12 8.02 -6.27
C ASP A 73 -10.34 6.60 -5.69
N VAL A 74 -10.86 6.54 -4.46
CA VAL A 74 -11.10 5.33 -3.67
C VAL A 74 -12.47 5.43 -3.00
N GLY A 75 -13.20 4.33 -2.96
CA GLY A 75 -14.55 4.28 -2.41
C GLY A 75 -14.84 3.00 -1.61
N PRO A 76 -16.10 2.81 -1.20
CA PRO A 76 -16.51 1.68 -0.37
C PRO A 76 -16.35 0.31 -1.05
N ASP A 77 -16.32 0.27 -2.39
CA ASP A 77 -16.15 -0.96 -3.16
C ASP A 77 -14.68 -1.41 -3.26
N ASP A 78 -13.76 -0.64 -2.69
CA ASP A 78 -12.35 -0.97 -2.72
C ASP A 78 -11.95 -1.93 -1.61
N VAL A 79 -10.96 -2.76 -1.94
CA VAL A 79 -10.38 -3.75 -1.04
C VAL A 79 -8.91 -3.42 -0.83
N PHE A 80 -8.54 -3.17 0.41
CA PHE A 80 -7.16 -2.92 0.82
C PHE A 80 -6.51 -4.21 1.33
N LEU A 81 -5.21 -4.34 1.17
CA LEU A 81 -4.41 -5.38 1.82
C LEU A 81 -3.46 -4.75 2.83
N SER A 82 -3.70 -5.04 4.11
CA SER A 82 -2.86 -4.60 5.24
C SER A 82 -1.82 -5.65 5.59
N PHE A 83 -0.56 -5.24 5.74
CA PHE A 83 0.55 -6.11 6.18
C PHE A 83 1.66 -5.34 6.92
N LEU A 84 1.65 -4.02 6.86
CA LEU A 84 2.59 -3.19 7.60
C LEU A 84 2.13 -3.03 9.06
N PRO A 85 3.02 -2.73 10.01
CA PRO A 85 2.65 -2.55 11.40
C PRO A 85 1.78 -1.30 11.61
N PHE A 86 0.65 -1.43 12.32
CA PHE A 86 -0.19 -0.28 12.72
C PHE A 86 0.47 0.66 13.74
N SER A 87 1.59 0.28 14.30
CA SER A 87 2.44 1.18 15.09
C SER A 87 3.04 2.31 14.24
N HIS A 88 3.14 2.11 12.93
CA HIS A 88 3.61 3.13 11.98
C HIS A 88 2.44 3.97 11.47
N THR A 89 2.56 5.30 11.52
CA THR A 89 1.49 6.24 11.13
C THR A 89 1.03 6.07 9.70
N PHE A 90 1.92 5.75 8.77
CA PHE A 90 1.58 5.51 7.37
C PHE A 90 0.52 4.41 7.20
N GLU A 91 0.76 3.22 7.76
CA GLU A 91 -0.20 2.11 7.68
C GLU A 91 -1.48 2.43 8.43
N ARG A 92 -1.35 2.99 9.65
CA ARG A 92 -2.49 3.37 10.47
C ARG A 92 -3.39 4.39 9.76
N THR A 93 -2.82 5.40 9.10
CA THR A 93 -3.59 6.43 8.41
C THR A 93 -4.24 5.89 7.15
N VAL A 94 -3.46 5.22 6.28
CA VAL A 94 -3.95 4.85 4.94
C VAL A 94 -4.76 3.56 4.94
N THR A 95 -4.40 2.57 5.77
CA THR A 95 -5.07 1.28 5.75
C THR A 95 -6.12 1.13 6.85
N PHE A 96 -6.04 1.87 7.95
CA PHE A 96 -7.02 1.77 9.04
C PHE A 96 -7.98 2.96 9.04
N TYR A 97 -7.51 4.18 9.33
CA TYR A 97 -8.41 5.33 9.44
C TYR A 97 -9.10 5.68 8.12
N PHE A 98 -8.36 5.65 7.01
CA PHE A 98 -8.93 6.00 5.71
C PHE A 98 -9.94 4.97 5.22
N THR A 99 -9.71 3.68 5.44
CA THR A 99 -10.68 2.64 5.07
C THR A 99 -11.95 2.70 5.91
N LEU A 100 -11.84 3.00 7.22
CA LEU A 100 -13.01 3.26 8.07
C LEU A 100 -13.80 4.47 7.58
N PHE A 101 -13.13 5.55 7.21
CA PHE A 101 -13.77 6.74 6.67
C PHE A 101 -14.52 6.47 5.37
N LEU A 102 -14.00 5.61 4.51
CA LEU A 102 -14.59 5.24 3.22
C LEU A 102 -15.67 4.17 3.33
N GLY A 103 -15.69 3.38 4.40
CA GLY A 103 -16.46 2.14 4.47
C GLY A 103 -15.91 1.03 3.57
N ALA A 104 -14.61 1.06 3.27
CA ALA A 104 -13.94 0.10 2.39
C ALA A 104 -13.54 -1.19 3.13
N GLU A 105 -13.33 -2.27 2.37
CA GLU A 105 -12.92 -3.57 2.92
C GLU A 105 -11.40 -3.62 3.18
N VAL A 106 -10.99 -4.28 4.28
CA VAL A 106 -9.57 -4.52 4.58
C VAL A 106 -9.33 -6.01 4.79
N GLY A 107 -8.47 -6.59 3.95
CA GLY A 107 -7.92 -7.92 4.15
C GLY A 107 -6.57 -7.82 4.88
N PHE A 108 -6.35 -8.68 5.88
CA PHE A 108 -5.08 -8.75 6.61
C PHE A 108 -4.21 -9.89 6.08
N ALA A 109 -2.97 -9.58 5.72
CA ALA A 109 -2.01 -10.61 5.33
C ALA A 109 -1.60 -11.46 6.54
N ARG A 110 -1.48 -12.76 6.35
CA ARG A 110 -1.05 -13.72 7.39
C ARG A 110 0.38 -13.45 7.86
N SER A 111 1.25 -13.04 6.94
CA SER A 111 2.62 -12.61 7.23
C SER A 111 3.26 -11.99 5.99
N VAL A 112 4.38 -11.28 6.16
CA VAL A 112 5.19 -10.75 5.05
C VAL A 112 5.66 -11.86 4.10
N LEU A 113 5.97 -13.05 4.63
CA LEU A 113 6.41 -14.21 3.82
C LEU A 113 5.28 -14.77 2.95
N LYS A 114 4.02 -14.64 3.41
CA LYS A 114 2.83 -15.12 2.69
C LYS A 114 2.18 -14.06 1.81
N LEU A 115 2.72 -12.86 1.78
CA LEU A 115 2.14 -11.71 1.07
C LEU A 115 1.80 -12.01 -0.40
N ALA A 116 2.66 -12.74 -1.12
CA ALA A 116 2.41 -13.08 -2.52
C ALA A 116 1.25 -14.08 -2.71
N GLU A 117 1.00 -14.95 -1.74
CA GLU A 117 -0.16 -15.84 -1.73
C GLU A 117 -1.43 -15.07 -1.36
N ASP A 118 -1.33 -14.21 -0.33
CA ASP A 118 -2.45 -13.43 0.19
C ASP A 118 -2.97 -12.40 -0.83
N LEU A 119 -2.07 -11.79 -1.61
CA LEU A 119 -2.44 -10.94 -2.75
C LEU A 119 -3.35 -11.65 -3.75
N LYS A 120 -3.11 -12.94 -4.01
CA LYS A 120 -3.93 -13.73 -4.94
C LYS A 120 -5.28 -14.15 -4.36
N VAL A 121 -5.36 -14.34 -3.04
CA VAL A 121 -6.58 -14.73 -2.34
C VAL A 121 -7.49 -13.53 -2.11
N ILE A 122 -6.94 -12.45 -1.54
CA ILE A 122 -7.66 -11.22 -1.19
C ILE A 122 -7.99 -10.41 -2.44
N ARG A 123 -7.11 -10.43 -3.45
CA ARG A 123 -7.26 -9.71 -4.71
C ARG A 123 -7.54 -8.22 -4.49
N PRO A 124 -6.67 -7.49 -3.80
CA PRO A 124 -6.91 -6.10 -3.43
C PRO A 124 -7.01 -5.20 -4.66
N THR A 125 -7.78 -4.12 -4.54
CA THR A 125 -7.84 -3.04 -5.52
C THR A 125 -6.85 -1.93 -5.18
N ILE A 126 -6.51 -1.81 -3.90
CA ILE A 126 -5.55 -0.85 -3.36
C ILE A 126 -4.46 -1.61 -2.57
N PHE A 127 -3.20 -1.29 -2.84
CA PHE A 127 -2.07 -1.90 -2.14
C PHE A 127 -1.10 -0.83 -1.64
N VAL A 128 -0.93 -0.77 -0.32
CA VAL A 128 -0.06 0.18 0.37
C VAL A 128 1.19 -0.55 0.84
N ALA A 129 2.38 -0.07 0.46
CA ALA A 129 3.62 -0.73 0.82
C ALA A 129 4.81 0.24 0.86
N VAL A 130 5.92 -0.22 1.44
CA VAL A 130 7.19 0.49 1.33
C VAL A 130 7.86 0.18 -0.03
N PRO A 131 8.71 1.08 -0.57
CA PRO A 131 9.34 0.92 -1.88
C PRO A 131 10.04 -0.42 -2.09
N ARG A 132 10.70 -0.95 -1.04
CA ARG A 132 11.42 -2.24 -1.08
C ARG A 132 10.52 -3.42 -1.47
N VAL A 133 9.25 -3.39 -1.12
CA VAL A 133 8.30 -4.44 -1.51
C VAL A 133 8.07 -4.43 -3.01
N PHE A 134 7.85 -3.25 -3.59
CA PHE A 134 7.69 -3.09 -5.04
C PHE A 134 8.96 -3.50 -5.80
N GLU A 135 10.15 -3.16 -5.29
CA GLU A 135 11.43 -3.60 -5.85
C GLU A 135 11.57 -5.12 -5.85
N GLN A 136 11.21 -5.78 -4.74
CA GLN A 136 11.27 -7.24 -4.66
C GLN A 136 10.32 -7.93 -5.66
N PHE A 137 9.09 -7.46 -5.78
CA PHE A 137 8.14 -7.97 -6.78
C PHE A 137 8.64 -7.71 -8.19
N HIS A 138 9.13 -6.50 -8.50
CA HIS A 138 9.71 -6.16 -9.79
C HIS A 138 10.85 -7.11 -10.16
N ASN A 139 11.81 -7.32 -9.25
CA ASN A 139 12.95 -8.20 -9.48
C ASN A 139 12.53 -9.66 -9.73
N ARG A 140 11.54 -10.17 -8.96
CA ARG A 140 10.96 -11.50 -9.17
C ARG A 140 10.27 -11.63 -10.53
N ILE A 141 9.50 -10.62 -10.94
CA ILE A 141 8.82 -10.57 -12.24
C ILE A 141 9.87 -10.58 -13.37
N LYS A 142 10.87 -9.69 -13.32
CA LYS A 142 11.94 -9.65 -14.35
C LYS A 142 12.72 -10.95 -14.41
N ALA A 143 13.06 -11.57 -13.29
CA ALA A 143 13.73 -12.88 -13.24
C ALA A 143 12.86 -13.98 -13.87
N SER A 144 11.57 -14.03 -13.56
CA SER A 144 10.62 -14.97 -14.13
C SER A 144 10.46 -14.80 -15.65
N LEU A 145 10.41 -13.56 -16.14
CA LEU A 145 10.34 -13.30 -17.58
C LEU A 145 11.62 -13.71 -18.28
N LYS A 146 12.79 -13.47 -17.70
CA LYS A 146 14.09 -13.86 -18.22
C LYS A 146 14.25 -15.40 -18.29
N SER A 147 13.75 -16.12 -17.29
CA SER A 147 13.80 -17.61 -17.28
C SER A 147 12.90 -18.25 -18.33
N LYS A 148 11.88 -17.53 -18.84
CA LYS A 148 11.03 -17.98 -19.96
C LYS A 148 11.68 -17.78 -21.34
N GLY A 149 12.90 -17.27 -21.40
CA GLY A 149 13.69 -17.09 -22.62
C GLY A 149 13.78 -15.65 -23.11
N SER A 150 14.66 -15.43 -24.07
CA SER A 150 14.96 -14.08 -24.60
C SER A 150 13.74 -13.41 -25.26
N ILE A 151 12.88 -14.18 -25.90
CA ILE A 151 11.66 -13.64 -26.54
C ILE A 151 10.73 -13.04 -25.48
N ALA A 152 10.50 -13.74 -24.37
CA ALA A 152 9.65 -13.23 -23.29
C ALA A 152 10.23 -11.96 -22.66
N ALA A 153 11.53 -11.88 -22.48
CA ALA A 153 12.21 -10.68 -21.99
C ALA A 153 12.04 -9.50 -22.96
N THR A 154 12.25 -9.71 -24.26
CA THR A 154 12.08 -8.69 -25.29
C THR A 154 10.64 -8.19 -25.37
N LEU A 155 9.65 -9.08 -25.31
CA LEU A 155 8.23 -8.71 -25.29
C LEU A 155 7.87 -7.91 -24.03
N ALA A 156 8.47 -8.22 -22.88
CA ALA A 156 8.28 -7.46 -21.65
C ALA A 156 8.85 -6.04 -21.76
N ASP A 157 10.02 -5.86 -22.36
CA ASP A 157 10.61 -4.55 -22.58
C ASP A 157 9.78 -3.72 -23.57
N GLN A 158 9.23 -4.35 -24.63
CA GLN A 158 8.28 -3.70 -25.54
C GLN A 158 6.98 -3.31 -24.80
N ALA A 159 6.45 -4.19 -23.97
CA ALA A 159 5.25 -3.90 -23.18
C ALA A 159 5.48 -2.72 -22.23
N GLU A 160 6.65 -2.66 -21.58
CA GLU A 160 7.03 -1.54 -20.71
C GLU A 160 7.13 -0.23 -21.50
N MET A 161 7.82 -0.23 -22.63
CA MET A 161 7.96 0.96 -23.47
C MET A 161 6.62 1.47 -23.96
N ILE A 162 5.76 0.61 -24.51
CA ILE A 162 4.47 0.99 -25.07
C ILE A 162 3.49 1.37 -23.96
N GLY A 163 3.46 0.60 -22.86
CA GLY A 163 2.63 0.88 -21.69
C GLY A 163 2.95 2.23 -21.07
N TRP A 164 4.24 2.57 -20.95
CA TRP A 164 4.67 3.88 -20.46
C TRP A 164 4.17 5.02 -21.36
N ARG A 165 4.27 4.88 -22.68
CA ARG A 165 3.74 5.87 -23.63
C ARG A 165 2.22 6.05 -23.49
N ARG A 166 1.48 4.94 -23.28
CA ARG A 166 0.04 4.96 -23.04
C ARG A 166 -0.29 5.67 -21.74
N PHE A 167 0.47 5.38 -20.68
CA PHE A 167 0.34 6.06 -19.38
C PHE A 167 0.59 7.57 -19.52
N CYS A 168 1.70 7.99 -20.15
CA CYS A 168 2.00 9.41 -20.36
C CYS A 168 0.87 10.12 -21.13
N ARG A 169 0.37 9.51 -22.20
CA ARG A 169 -0.71 10.11 -23.00
C ARG A 169 -1.99 10.28 -22.19
N ARG A 170 -2.36 9.27 -21.41
CA ARG A 170 -3.57 9.30 -20.57
C ARG A 170 -3.50 10.37 -19.46
N ASN A 171 -2.29 10.63 -18.95
CA ASN A 171 -2.07 11.58 -17.87
C ASN A 171 -1.58 12.95 -18.35
N GLY A 172 -1.62 13.27 -19.63
CA GLY A 172 -1.19 14.57 -20.16
C GLY A 172 0.32 14.85 -20.03
N LEU A 173 1.13 13.79 -19.84
CA LEU A 173 2.58 13.91 -19.71
C LEU A 173 3.26 13.91 -21.09
N ALA A 174 4.49 14.43 -21.15
CA ALA A 174 5.29 14.38 -22.37
C ALA A 174 5.48 12.93 -22.84
N VAL A 175 5.02 12.62 -24.04
CA VAL A 175 5.12 11.28 -24.61
C VAL A 175 6.47 11.12 -25.30
N PRO A 176 7.29 10.11 -24.94
CA PRO A 176 8.54 9.85 -25.67
C PRO A 176 8.30 9.67 -27.18
N SER A 177 9.07 10.35 -28.01
CA SER A 177 8.93 10.30 -29.48
C SER A 177 9.21 8.90 -30.03
N SER A 178 8.46 8.49 -31.07
CA SER A 178 8.75 7.28 -31.84
C SER A 178 8.08 7.35 -33.21
N SER A 179 8.82 6.99 -34.23
CA SER A 179 8.35 6.92 -35.61
C SER A 179 7.32 5.80 -35.87
N ALA A 180 7.31 4.75 -35.03
CA ALA A 180 6.44 3.57 -35.17
C ALA A 180 5.18 3.60 -34.29
N SER A 181 4.71 4.78 -33.91
CA SER A 181 3.60 4.94 -32.92
C SER A 181 2.29 4.26 -33.34
N TRP A 182 1.99 4.18 -34.61
CA TRP A 182 0.78 3.52 -35.14
C TRP A 182 0.83 1.99 -34.98
N LEU A 183 2.00 1.38 -35.14
CA LEU A 183 2.19 -0.07 -35.00
C LEU A 183 1.93 -0.54 -33.58
N TYR A 184 2.19 0.30 -32.57
CA TYR A 184 1.98 -0.03 -31.16
C TYR A 184 0.52 -0.31 -30.81
N SER A 185 -0.43 0.28 -31.53
CA SER A 185 -1.85 0.03 -31.31
C SER A 185 -2.25 -1.40 -31.72
N PHE A 186 -1.60 -1.95 -32.75
CA PHE A 186 -1.87 -3.31 -33.23
C PHE A 186 -1.22 -4.39 -32.36
N ILE A 187 -0.02 -4.15 -31.86
CA ILE A 187 0.69 -5.17 -31.04
C ILE A 187 0.29 -5.12 -29.58
N TRP A 188 -0.29 -4.02 -29.09
CA TRP A 188 -0.66 -3.86 -27.68
C TRP A 188 -1.59 -4.95 -27.15
N PRO A 189 -2.68 -5.36 -27.81
CA PRO A 189 -3.58 -6.38 -27.29
C PRO A 189 -2.87 -7.72 -27.02
N MET A 190 -1.91 -8.09 -27.87
CA MET A 190 -1.08 -9.27 -27.68
C MET A 190 -0.15 -9.11 -26.46
N LEU A 191 0.54 -7.98 -26.33
CA LEU A 191 1.40 -7.69 -25.19
C LEU A 191 0.62 -7.61 -23.88
N GLU A 192 -0.56 -7.00 -23.92
CA GLU A 192 -1.44 -6.91 -22.78
C GLU A 192 -1.84 -8.29 -22.28
N SER A 193 -2.32 -9.17 -23.15
CA SER A 193 -2.75 -10.53 -22.79
C SER A 193 -1.59 -11.43 -22.34
N ARG A 194 -0.42 -11.33 -22.98
CA ARG A 194 0.71 -12.26 -22.75
C ARG A 194 1.69 -11.78 -21.67
N ILE A 195 1.77 -10.48 -21.43
CA ILE A 195 2.77 -9.88 -20.52
C ILE A 195 2.09 -9.08 -19.40
N VAL A 196 1.23 -8.12 -19.72
CA VAL A 196 0.70 -7.18 -18.74
C VAL A 196 -0.28 -7.86 -17.77
N LEU A 197 -1.26 -8.61 -18.29
CA LEU A 197 -2.23 -9.30 -17.45
C LEU A 197 -1.58 -10.33 -16.50
N PRO A 198 -0.64 -11.20 -16.95
CA PRO A 198 0.08 -12.09 -16.05
C PRO A 198 0.89 -11.35 -14.96
N ILE A 199 1.44 -10.15 -15.26
CA ILE A 199 2.12 -9.34 -14.25
C ILE A 199 1.11 -8.78 -13.23
N ARG A 200 -0.05 -8.31 -13.67
CA ARG A 200 -1.12 -7.84 -12.78
C ARG A 200 -1.67 -8.96 -11.91
N ASP A 201 -1.71 -10.19 -12.42
CA ASP A 201 -2.16 -11.37 -11.67
C ASP A 201 -1.26 -11.71 -10.47
N VAL A 202 0.01 -11.26 -10.48
CA VAL A 202 0.88 -11.36 -9.30
C VAL A 202 0.28 -10.63 -8.10
N PHE A 203 -0.47 -9.56 -8.36
CA PHE A 203 -1.17 -8.73 -7.37
C PHE A 203 -2.68 -9.06 -7.26
N GLY A 204 -3.11 -10.23 -7.73
CA GLY A 204 -4.50 -10.66 -7.68
C GLY A 204 -5.37 -10.18 -8.84
N GLY A 205 -4.82 -9.50 -9.83
CA GLY A 205 -5.48 -9.10 -11.10
C GLY A 205 -6.44 -7.93 -11.00
N ARG A 206 -6.81 -7.47 -9.78
CA ARG A 206 -7.75 -6.35 -9.56
C ARG A 206 -7.06 -5.05 -9.12
N LEU A 207 -5.74 -5.09 -8.86
CA LEU A 207 -5.01 -3.95 -8.35
C LEU A 207 -5.05 -2.78 -9.37
N ARG A 208 -5.61 -1.65 -8.95
CA ARG A 208 -5.70 -0.42 -9.74
C ARG A 208 -4.77 0.69 -9.22
N ILE A 209 -4.64 0.82 -7.90
CA ILE A 209 -3.77 1.82 -7.28
C ILE A 209 -2.82 1.13 -6.31
N ALA A 210 -1.55 1.48 -6.41
CA ALA A 210 -0.53 1.14 -5.44
C ALA A 210 0.07 2.41 -4.83
N ILE A 211 0.34 2.41 -3.53
CA ILE A 211 0.88 3.56 -2.81
C ILE A 211 2.20 3.14 -2.17
N ALA A 212 3.29 3.78 -2.57
CA ALA A 212 4.60 3.62 -1.96
C ALA A 212 4.89 4.77 -1.00
N GLY A 213 5.18 4.47 0.26
CA GLY A 213 5.50 5.48 1.27
C GLY A 213 6.61 5.06 2.22
N GLY A 214 7.02 5.96 3.12
CA GLY A 214 8.05 5.72 4.13
C GLY A 214 9.50 5.78 3.63
N ALA A 215 9.74 5.80 2.32
CA ALA A 215 11.07 5.99 1.72
C ALA A 215 10.94 6.45 0.25
N ALA A 216 12.03 6.93 -0.33
CA ALA A 216 12.04 7.32 -1.74
C ALA A 216 11.87 6.11 -2.67
N LEU A 217 10.98 6.24 -3.65
CA LEU A 217 10.75 5.23 -4.68
C LEU A 217 11.72 5.44 -5.86
N ASN A 218 12.34 4.36 -6.33
CA ASN A 218 13.13 4.41 -7.55
C ASN A 218 12.23 4.68 -8.77
N ASN A 219 12.58 5.72 -9.56
CA ASN A 219 11.80 6.13 -10.73
C ASN A 219 11.60 5.01 -11.77
N ALA A 220 12.58 4.12 -11.96
CA ALA A 220 12.44 2.98 -12.87
C ALA A 220 11.37 2.00 -12.40
N ILE A 221 11.24 1.79 -11.09
CA ILE A 221 10.19 0.95 -10.49
C ILE A 221 8.82 1.59 -10.69
N GLY A 222 8.68 2.89 -10.38
CA GLY A 222 7.45 3.63 -10.62
C GLY A 222 7.01 3.58 -12.09
N ARG A 223 7.95 3.80 -13.02
CA ARG A 223 7.71 3.70 -14.45
C ARG A 223 7.23 2.31 -14.88
N PHE A 224 7.89 1.25 -14.39
CA PHE A 224 7.51 -0.13 -14.70
C PHE A 224 6.06 -0.42 -14.31
N TYR A 225 5.66 -0.14 -13.07
CA TYR A 225 4.30 -0.42 -12.60
C TYR A 225 3.26 0.39 -13.36
N ASN A 226 3.50 1.68 -13.56
CA ASN A 226 2.60 2.54 -14.33
C ASN A 226 2.47 2.07 -15.80
N ALA A 227 3.58 1.59 -16.41
CA ALA A 227 3.56 0.99 -17.74
C ALA A 227 2.74 -0.31 -17.78
N MET A 228 2.75 -1.11 -16.70
CA MET A 228 1.97 -2.35 -16.57
C MET A 228 0.52 -2.11 -16.16
N GLY A 229 0.06 -0.87 -16.10
CA GLY A 229 -1.31 -0.52 -15.76
C GLY A 229 -1.67 -0.65 -14.27
N VAL A 230 -0.66 -0.71 -13.40
CA VAL A 230 -0.80 -0.51 -11.96
C VAL A 230 -0.39 0.92 -11.66
N GLU A 231 -1.34 1.76 -11.26
CA GLU A 231 -1.05 3.16 -10.94
C GLU A 231 -0.28 3.27 -9.63
N LEU A 232 1.06 3.29 -9.72
CA LEU A 232 1.93 3.41 -8.55
C LEU A 232 2.20 4.89 -8.28
N ARG A 233 1.70 5.35 -7.13
CA ARG A 233 1.91 6.70 -6.58
C ARG A 233 2.89 6.65 -5.42
N GLN A 234 3.66 7.73 -5.24
CA GLN A 234 4.51 7.90 -4.07
C GLN A 234 3.85 8.89 -3.12
N GLY A 235 3.71 8.47 -1.86
CA GLY A 235 3.30 9.32 -0.75
C GLY A 235 4.53 9.77 0.05
N TYR A 236 4.59 11.07 0.37
CA TYR A 236 5.55 11.63 1.31
C TYR A 236 4.81 12.12 2.55
N GLY A 237 5.36 11.81 3.72
CA GLY A 237 4.83 12.28 5.00
C GLY A 237 5.82 12.00 6.12
N LEU A 238 5.63 12.69 7.22
CA LEU A 238 6.34 12.53 8.49
C LEU A 238 5.36 12.00 9.53
N THR A 239 5.88 11.60 10.70
CA THR A 239 5.02 11.15 11.81
C THR A 239 4.31 12.35 12.45
N GLU A 240 4.94 13.51 12.49
CA GLU A 240 4.45 14.82 12.94
C GLU A 240 3.56 15.56 11.94
#